data_ace1ec5afda5d60b24f887dc4a5ba2db
#
_entry.id   ace1ec5afda5d60b24f887dc4a5ba2db
#
_cell.length_a   1.000
_cell.length_b   1.000
_cell.length_c   1.000
_cell.angle_alpha   90.00
_cell.angle_beta   90.00
_cell.angle_gamma   90.00
#
_symmetry.space_group_name_H-M   'P 1'
#
loop_
_entity.id
_entity.type
_entity.pdbx_description
1 polymer ?
#
loop_
_entity_poly.entity_id
_entity_poly.type
_entity_poly.pdbx_seq_one_letter_code
_entity_poly.pdbx_strand_id
1 'polypeptide(L)'
;MPPLPTNDPQFLELRRRLREIQDVKAAIALLQWDQATHMPDGGTAARARQIATLKQIAHQKFTDAAVGDLLERLSAREVPVDDPIAAGWLRRIRREYGRWRRIPPPFVARAAEHQAIAYGAWVAARAEGDFRAVEPLLEGTLDLSREFAGFFPEADHLADPLIQNSDRGLSVSRLRSLFEPLHRELHAILDAILAAPPANDTCLHQFYSEIDQINFCNCILSRMGYDFRRGRRDTAPHPLTAPFSPGDVRLAALLSEHHLHRALFSTIHEAGYALYEQSRDPELDGADWGGGASSIFGHTQSKLWENRVGRSRAFWEWFYPQLQGMFIRQLGHLSADQFYRALHRVQPGPLRSEADEITHNLHVIIRFELESDLLEGKLAVADLPEAWNEGYRREFGRVPRSDRDGVLQDPHWYGGWVGGMFQGYALGDLIGTQLYEAAVREDPEIPVDIERGNFTRLHDWLRRTVYPAAGEDRVQVWVERVTGSPPSLEPFLEYLRNKYGYLYNCKF
;
A
#
# COMPACT_ATOMS: atom_id res chain seq x y z
N MET A 1 -18.74 -12.21 -15.43
CA MET A 1 -19.13 -10.81 -15.75
C MET A 1 -19.71 -10.80 -17.15
N PRO A 2 -20.83 -10.12 -17.43
CA PRO A 2 -21.27 -9.93 -18.81
C PRO A 2 -20.19 -9.14 -19.58
N PRO A 3 -19.91 -9.48 -20.82
CA PRO A 3 -18.94 -8.75 -21.61
C PRO A 3 -19.38 -7.28 -21.75
N LEU A 4 -18.42 -6.36 -21.63
CA LEU A 4 -18.59 -4.96 -22.01
C LEU A 4 -19.18 -4.90 -23.44
N PRO A 5 -20.04 -3.92 -23.82
CA PRO A 5 -20.62 -3.83 -25.15
C PRO A 5 -19.50 -3.78 -26.20
N THR A 6 -19.20 -4.94 -26.76
CA THR A 6 -17.97 -5.20 -27.52
C THR A 6 -18.04 -4.68 -28.96
N ASN A 7 -19.20 -4.25 -29.44
CA ASN A 7 -19.42 -3.97 -30.85
C ASN A 7 -19.64 -2.49 -31.20
N ASP A 8 -19.60 -1.55 -30.25
CA ASP A 8 -19.67 -0.12 -30.59
C ASP A 8 -18.30 0.37 -31.09
N PRO A 9 -18.17 0.87 -32.32
CA PRO A 9 -16.90 1.34 -32.85
C PRO A 9 -16.24 2.45 -32.01
N GLN A 10 -17.03 3.33 -31.38
CA GLN A 10 -16.49 4.41 -30.54
C GLN A 10 -15.97 3.87 -29.19
N PHE A 11 -16.65 2.88 -28.64
CA PHE A 11 -16.18 2.19 -27.45
C PHE A 11 -14.89 1.40 -27.72
N LEU A 12 -14.81 0.70 -28.85
CA LEU A 12 -13.60 -0.02 -29.27
C LEU A 12 -12.43 0.95 -29.50
N GLU A 13 -12.67 2.12 -30.12
CA GLU A 13 -11.62 3.13 -30.32
C GLU A 13 -11.15 3.73 -28.98
N LEU A 14 -12.07 4.05 -28.05
CA LEU A 14 -11.69 4.50 -26.72
C LEU A 14 -10.83 3.43 -25.99
N ARG A 15 -11.26 2.17 -26.04
CA ARG A 15 -10.52 1.05 -25.45
C ARG A 15 -9.12 0.88 -26.06
N ARG A 16 -9.00 1.01 -27.38
CA ARG A 16 -7.72 0.96 -28.08
C ARG A 16 -6.78 2.05 -27.59
N ARG A 17 -7.24 3.31 -27.49
CA ARG A 17 -6.46 4.44 -27.00
C ARG A 17 -6.02 4.25 -25.56
N LEU A 18 -6.91 3.78 -24.70
CA LEU A 18 -6.59 3.52 -23.30
C LEU A 18 -5.56 2.39 -23.15
N ARG A 19 -5.63 1.35 -24.01
CA ARG A 19 -4.63 0.27 -24.01
C ARG A 19 -3.25 0.80 -24.39
N GLU A 20 -3.12 1.63 -25.40
CA GLU A 20 -1.84 2.26 -25.74
C GLU A 20 -1.23 3.05 -24.58
N ILE A 21 -2.08 3.73 -23.80
CA ILE A 21 -1.64 4.47 -22.62
C ILE A 21 -1.19 3.52 -21.53
N GLN A 22 -1.90 2.41 -21.33
CA GLN A 22 -1.54 1.40 -20.35
C GLN A 22 -0.22 0.70 -20.72
N ASP A 23 0.04 0.45 -21.99
CA ASP A 23 1.31 -0.08 -22.46
C ASP A 23 2.49 0.85 -22.13
N VAL A 24 2.30 2.17 -22.29
CA VAL A 24 3.29 3.17 -21.87
C VAL A 24 3.49 3.16 -20.36
N LYS A 25 2.41 3.03 -19.58
CA LYS A 25 2.49 2.94 -18.12
C LYS A 25 3.18 1.66 -17.64
N ALA A 26 2.93 0.54 -18.30
CA ALA A 26 3.62 -0.72 -18.02
C ALA A 26 5.12 -0.60 -18.27
N ALA A 27 5.53 0.10 -19.35
CA ALA A 27 6.94 0.40 -19.61
C ALA A 27 7.55 1.29 -18.51
N ILE A 28 6.81 2.30 -18.01
CA ILE A 28 7.24 3.12 -16.85
C ILE A 28 7.42 2.24 -15.61
N ALA A 29 6.45 1.39 -15.32
CA ALA A 29 6.51 0.49 -14.17
C ALA A 29 7.72 -0.46 -14.25
N LEU A 30 8.05 -0.96 -15.44
CA LEU A 30 9.24 -1.80 -15.66
C LEU A 30 10.54 -1.01 -15.40
N LEU A 31 10.62 0.24 -15.85
CA LEU A 31 11.77 1.10 -15.58
C LEU A 31 11.91 1.41 -14.09
N GLN A 32 10.80 1.62 -13.37
CA GLN A 32 10.79 1.83 -11.92
C GLN A 32 11.16 0.56 -11.15
N TRP A 33 10.67 -0.60 -11.59
CA TRP A 33 11.06 -1.89 -11.05
C TRP A 33 12.58 -2.13 -11.16
N ASP A 34 13.12 -1.93 -12.35
CA ASP A 34 14.55 -2.08 -12.61
C ASP A 34 15.38 -1.09 -11.77
N GLN A 35 14.91 0.16 -11.63
CA GLN A 35 15.54 1.16 -10.76
C GLN A 35 15.60 0.73 -9.30
N ALA A 36 14.57 0.05 -8.80
CA ALA A 36 14.48 -0.38 -7.41
C ALA A 36 15.27 -1.68 -7.14
N THR A 37 15.57 -2.49 -8.19
CA THR A 37 16.09 -3.86 -8.01
C THR A 37 17.46 -4.10 -8.63
N HIS A 38 17.69 -3.67 -9.87
CA HIS A 38 18.85 -4.12 -10.66
C HIS A 38 19.64 -3.01 -11.35
N MET A 39 19.11 -1.79 -11.41
CA MET A 39 19.75 -0.68 -12.13
C MET A 39 21.10 -0.30 -11.49
N PRO A 40 22.19 -0.18 -12.26
CA PRO A 40 23.43 0.40 -11.76
C PRO A 40 23.25 1.86 -11.31
N ASP A 41 23.93 2.29 -10.24
CA ASP A 41 23.83 3.63 -9.65
C ASP A 41 24.09 4.76 -10.67
N GLY A 42 25.03 4.56 -11.58
CA GLY A 42 25.34 5.50 -12.67
C GLY A 42 24.19 5.72 -13.66
N GLY A 43 23.15 4.89 -13.65
CA GLY A 43 21.99 4.98 -14.53
C GLY A 43 20.95 6.02 -14.12
N THR A 44 20.99 6.53 -12.90
CA THR A 44 19.93 7.33 -12.26
C THR A 44 19.47 8.52 -13.10
N ALA A 45 20.40 9.36 -13.58
CA ALA A 45 20.05 10.56 -14.36
C ALA A 45 19.38 10.24 -15.71
N ALA A 46 19.84 9.18 -16.41
CA ALA A 46 19.21 8.75 -17.66
C ALA A 46 17.81 8.17 -17.41
N ARG A 47 17.67 7.33 -16.36
CA ARG A 47 16.41 6.72 -15.96
C ARG A 47 15.38 7.76 -15.58
N ALA A 48 15.75 8.82 -14.84
CA ALA A 48 14.87 9.93 -14.49
C ALA A 48 14.27 10.57 -15.75
N ARG A 49 15.09 10.91 -16.75
CA ARG A 49 14.63 11.48 -18.02
C ARG A 49 13.72 10.52 -18.82
N GLN A 50 14.06 9.23 -18.85
CA GLN A 50 13.24 8.21 -19.54
C GLN A 50 11.85 8.11 -18.93
N ILE A 51 11.77 8.03 -17.60
CA ILE A 51 10.49 7.97 -16.87
C ILE A 51 9.69 9.26 -17.07
N ALA A 52 10.34 10.43 -16.98
CA ALA A 52 9.68 11.73 -17.19
C ALA A 52 9.07 11.84 -18.60
N THR A 53 9.84 11.46 -19.64
CA THR A 53 9.37 11.45 -21.01
C THR A 53 8.16 10.54 -21.20
N LEU A 54 8.22 9.31 -20.69
CA LEU A 54 7.11 8.37 -20.82
C LEU A 54 5.87 8.81 -20.03
N LYS A 55 6.04 9.38 -18.83
CA LYS A 55 4.92 9.94 -18.04
C LYS A 55 4.25 11.09 -18.80
N GLN A 56 5.04 11.97 -19.44
CA GLN A 56 4.50 13.05 -20.27
C GLN A 56 3.73 12.50 -21.47
N ILE A 57 4.27 11.50 -22.18
CA ILE A 57 3.58 10.86 -23.31
C ILE A 57 2.26 10.23 -22.86
N ALA A 58 2.25 9.48 -21.76
CA ALA A 58 1.04 8.87 -21.22
C ALA A 58 -0.01 9.93 -20.86
N HIS A 59 0.42 11.03 -20.25
CA HIS A 59 -0.46 12.14 -19.88
C HIS A 59 -1.04 12.82 -21.13
N GLN A 60 -0.21 13.18 -22.11
CA GLN A 60 -0.67 13.81 -23.36
C GLN A 60 -1.65 12.92 -24.12
N LYS A 61 -1.36 11.62 -24.23
CA LYS A 61 -2.28 10.66 -24.86
C LYS A 61 -3.63 10.58 -24.15
N PHE A 62 -3.63 10.62 -22.83
CA PHE A 62 -4.87 10.55 -22.05
C PHE A 62 -5.68 11.84 -22.12
N THR A 63 -5.04 12.99 -22.08
CA THR A 63 -5.68 14.31 -22.11
C THR A 63 -5.96 14.81 -23.55
N ASP A 64 -5.69 13.99 -24.57
CA ASP A 64 -6.00 14.28 -25.97
C ASP A 64 -7.48 14.58 -26.16
N ALA A 65 -7.80 15.63 -26.95
CA ALA A 65 -9.18 16.05 -27.20
C ALA A 65 -10.04 14.92 -27.77
N ALA A 66 -9.46 14.06 -28.62
CA ALA A 66 -10.19 12.93 -29.20
C ALA A 66 -10.66 11.89 -28.14
N VAL A 67 -9.95 11.77 -27.01
CA VAL A 67 -10.42 10.95 -25.86
C VAL A 67 -11.63 11.64 -25.21
N GLY A 68 -11.56 12.96 -25.01
CA GLY A 68 -12.68 13.76 -24.49
C GLY A 68 -13.92 13.64 -25.34
N ASP A 69 -13.78 13.82 -26.66
CA ASP A 69 -14.87 13.71 -27.63
C ASP A 69 -15.53 12.33 -27.64
N LEU A 70 -14.72 11.26 -27.51
CA LEU A 70 -15.24 9.89 -27.39
C LEU A 70 -16.03 9.70 -26.10
N LEU A 71 -15.51 10.20 -24.97
CA LEU A 71 -16.16 10.12 -23.67
C LEU A 71 -17.49 10.90 -23.65
N GLU A 72 -17.55 12.09 -24.28
CA GLU A 72 -18.78 12.87 -24.40
C GLU A 72 -19.82 12.16 -25.26
N ARG A 73 -19.44 11.67 -26.44
CA ARG A 73 -20.35 10.93 -27.33
C ARG A 73 -20.89 9.64 -26.71
N LEU A 74 -20.04 8.88 -26.02
CA LEU A 74 -20.45 7.66 -25.33
C LEU A 74 -21.35 7.95 -24.12
N SER A 75 -21.14 9.08 -23.44
CA SER A 75 -21.96 9.49 -22.29
C SER A 75 -23.31 10.10 -22.69
N ALA A 76 -23.40 10.73 -23.88
CA ALA A 76 -24.65 11.28 -24.40
C ALA A 76 -25.63 10.21 -24.89
N ARG A 77 -25.14 8.98 -25.14
CA ARG A 77 -25.99 7.85 -25.41
C ARG A 77 -26.46 7.28 -24.06
N GLU A 78 -27.75 7.02 -23.92
CA GLU A 78 -28.25 6.20 -22.82
C GLU A 78 -27.57 4.83 -22.95
N VAL A 79 -26.49 4.61 -22.19
CA VAL A 79 -25.95 3.25 -22.03
C VAL A 79 -27.09 2.43 -21.45
N PRO A 80 -27.49 1.31 -22.08
CA PRO A 80 -28.56 0.49 -21.55
C PRO A 80 -28.30 0.25 -20.06
N VAL A 81 -29.32 0.45 -19.24
CA VAL A 81 -29.29 0.20 -17.78
C VAL A 81 -28.84 -1.23 -17.46
N ASP A 82 -28.80 -2.08 -18.47
CA ASP A 82 -28.49 -3.50 -18.44
C ASP A 82 -26.97 -3.84 -18.29
N ASP A 83 -26.05 -2.84 -18.46
CA ASP A 83 -24.62 -3.04 -18.19
C ASP A 83 -24.07 -2.00 -17.20
N PRO A 84 -24.29 -2.23 -15.88
CA PRO A 84 -23.82 -1.33 -14.84
C PRO A 84 -22.29 -1.21 -14.77
N ILE A 85 -21.56 -2.20 -15.29
CA ILE A 85 -20.08 -2.25 -15.28
C ILE A 85 -19.53 -1.28 -16.32
N ALA A 86 -20.00 -1.35 -17.56
CA ALA A 86 -19.60 -0.43 -18.62
C ALA A 86 -19.93 1.02 -18.28
N ALA A 87 -21.12 1.25 -17.71
CA ALA A 87 -21.53 2.56 -17.25
C ALA A 87 -20.64 3.10 -16.11
N GLY A 88 -20.28 2.25 -15.15
CA GLY A 88 -19.34 2.57 -14.07
C GLY A 88 -17.95 2.91 -14.59
N TRP A 89 -17.46 2.11 -15.53
CA TRP A 89 -16.17 2.30 -16.19
C TRP A 89 -16.11 3.65 -16.97
N LEU A 90 -17.10 3.94 -17.78
CA LEU A 90 -17.17 5.22 -18.50
C LEU A 90 -17.22 6.42 -17.56
N ARG A 91 -18.04 6.36 -16.51
CA ARG A 91 -18.10 7.42 -15.48
C ARG A 91 -16.75 7.66 -14.83
N ARG A 92 -16.02 6.59 -14.48
CA ARG A 92 -14.69 6.67 -13.89
C ARG A 92 -13.70 7.34 -14.85
N ILE A 93 -13.60 6.86 -16.09
CA ILE A 93 -12.66 7.41 -17.07
C ILE A 93 -12.97 8.87 -17.39
N ARG A 94 -14.24 9.23 -17.57
CA ARG A 94 -14.65 10.62 -17.83
C ARG A 94 -14.20 11.56 -16.71
N ARG A 95 -14.34 11.11 -15.48
CA ARG A 95 -13.92 11.88 -14.31
C ARG A 95 -12.40 12.02 -14.26
N GLU A 96 -11.67 10.93 -14.46
CA GLU A 96 -10.21 10.96 -14.48
C GLU A 96 -9.71 11.87 -15.63
N TYR A 97 -10.33 11.78 -16.80
CA TYR A 97 -10.02 12.68 -17.90
C TYR A 97 -10.23 14.15 -17.51
N GLY A 98 -11.37 14.48 -16.91
CA GLY A 98 -11.66 15.84 -16.44
C GLY A 98 -10.67 16.34 -15.39
N ARG A 99 -10.20 15.44 -14.51
CA ARG A 99 -9.19 15.74 -13.49
C ARG A 99 -7.81 15.97 -14.11
N TRP A 100 -7.32 15.01 -14.91
CA TRP A 100 -5.98 15.08 -15.51
C TRP A 100 -5.84 16.19 -16.57
N ARG A 101 -6.92 16.57 -17.23
CA ARG A 101 -6.93 17.69 -18.18
C ARG A 101 -6.62 19.05 -17.52
N ARG A 102 -6.84 19.19 -16.21
CA ARG A 102 -6.50 20.42 -15.46
C ARG A 102 -5.00 20.57 -15.26
N ILE A 103 -4.23 19.49 -15.36
CA ILE A 103 -2.81 19.45 -15.04
C ILE A 103 -2.00 19.64 -16.32
N PRO A 104 -1.20 20.72 -16.44
CA PRO A 104 -0.43 20.98 -17.66
C PRO A 104 0.63 19.90 -17.90
N PRO A 105 0.83 19.43 -19.17
CA PRO A 105 1.86 18.45 -19.50
C PRO A 105 3.28 18.84 -19.05
N PRO A 106 3.73 20.12 -19.13
CA PRO A 106 5.03 20.53 -18.62
C PRO A 106 5.19 20.34 -17.10
N PHE A 107 4.09 20.51 -16.34
CA PHE A 107 4.11 20.23 -14.90
C PHE A 107 4.35 18.74 -14.64
N VAL A 108 3.67 17.86 -15.35
CA VAL A 108 3.82 16.40 -15.21
C VAL A 108 5.27 15.96 -15.47
N ALA A 109 5.89 16.50 -16.53
CA ALA A 109 7.30 16.22 -16.85
C ALA A 109 8.24 16.72 -15.74
N ARG A 110 8.09 17.98 -15.31
CA ARG A 110 8.90 18.60 -14.25
C ARG A 110 8.78 17.84 -12.93
N ALA A 111 7.56 17.49 -12.52
CA ALA A 111 7.33 16.74 -11.30
C ALA A 111 7.96 15.33 -11.37
N ALA A 112 7.82 14.65 -12.51
CA ALA A 112 8.40 13.31 -12.70
C ALA A 112 9.93 13.32 -12.67
N GLU A 113 10.56 14.31 -13.30
CA GLU A 113 12.02 14.48 -13.28
C GLU A 113 12.51 14.78 -11.86
N HIS A 114 11.86 15.72 -11.18
CA HIS A 114 12.18 16.08 -9.80
C HIS A 114 12.09 14.87 -8.87
N GLN A 115 10.98 14.12 -8.91
CA GLN A 115 10.78 12.92 -8.08
C GLN A 115 11.86 11.85 -8.30
N ALA A 116 12.28 11.65 -9.55
CA ALA A 116 13.34 10.67 -9.85
C ALA A 116 14.71 11.11 -9.32
N ILE A 117 15.04 12.42 -9.41
CA ILE A 117 16.26 13.00 -8.86
C ILE A 117 16.23 12.95 -7.32
N ALA A 118 15.12 13.38 -6.72
CA ALA A 118 14.96 13.42 -5.27
C ALA A 118 15.03 12.01 -4.65
N TYR A 119 14.43 11.01 -5.30
CA TYR A 119 14.54 9.62 -4.87
C TYR A 119 15.99 9.12 -4.88
N GLY A 120 16.74 9.39 -5.94
CA GLY A 120 18.16 8.99 -6.04
C GLY A 120 19.02 9.67 -4.96
N ALA A 121 18.81 10.97 -4.72
CA ALA A 121 19.50 11.71 -3.67
C ALA A 121 19.12 11.21 -2.26
N TRP A 122 17.84 10.85 -2.05
CA TRP A 122 17.38 10.27 -0.79
C TRP A 122 18.08 8.94 -0.46
N VAL A 123 18.29 8.06 -1.44
CA VAL A 123 19.00 6.79 -1.21
C VAL A 123 20.40 7.06 -0.64
N ALA A 124 21.14 8.02 -1.21
CA ALA A 124 22.47 8.41 -0.73
C ALA A 124 22.42 9.08 0.66
N ALA A 125 21.53 10.08 0.82
CA ALA A 125 21.38 10.81 2.08
C ALA A 125 20.96 9.90 3.24
N ARG A 126 20.10 8.93 2.99
CA ARG A 126 19.70 7.93 3.99
C ARG A 126 20.87 7.05 4.39
N ALA A 127 21.73 6.64 3.46
CA ALA A 127 22.91 5.85 3.78
C ALA A 127 23.86 6.59 4.71
N GLU A 128 24.04 7.89 4.47
CA GLU A 128 24.89 8.78 5.28
C GLU A 128 24.20 9.29 6.56
N GLY A 129 22.88 9.28 6.62
CA GLY A 129 22.08 9.87 7.70
C GLY A 129 22.09 11.41 7.67
N ASP A 130 22.18 12.00 6.48
CA ASP A 130 22.28 13.45 6.26
C ASP A 130 21.00 14.00 5.61
N PHE A 131 20.08 14.51 6.44
CA PHE A 131 18.86 15.15 5.96
C PHE A 131 19.15 16.44 5.17
N ARG A 132 20.18 17.21 5.55
CA ARG A 132 20.49 18.48 4.90
C ARG A 132 20.83 18.35 3.42
N ALA A 133 21.40 17.20 3.03
CA ALA A 133 21.70 16.91 1.63
C ALA A 133 20.44 16.82 0.74
N VAL A 134 19.27 16.53 1.31
CA VAL A 134 18.00 16.39 0.57
C VAL A 134 16.93 17.42 0.95
N GLU A 135 17.21 18.28 1.93
CA GLU A 135 16.31 19.36 2.36
C GLU A 135 15.83 20.22 1.18
N PRO A 136 16.71 20.77 0.28
CA PRO A 136 16.26 21.56 -0.86
C PRO A 136 15.41 20.78 -1.87
N LEU A 137 15.63 19.47 -1.98
CA LEU A 137 14.82 18.61 -2.84
C LEU A 137 13.43 18.34 -2.22
N LEU A 138 13.36 18.21 -0.90
CA LEU A 138 12.08 18.07 -0.21
C LEU A 138 11.27 19.37 -0.27
N GLU A 139 11.92 20.55 -0.17
CA GLU A 139 11.27 21.84 -0.43
C GLU A 139 10.67 21.89 -1.84
N GLY A 140 11.45 21.47 -2.85
CA GLY A 140 10.96 21.36 -4.22
C GLY A 140 9.79 20.39 -4.37
N THR A 141 9.78 19.27 -3.65
CA THR A 141 8.65 18.34 -3.63
C THR A 141 7.42 18.99 -2.99
N LEU A 142 7.59 19.72 -1.90
CA LEU A 142 6.53 20.45 -1.21
C LEU A 142 5.90 21.52 -2.11
N ASP A 143 6.72 22.29 -2.80
CA ASP A 143 6.27 23.32 -3.75
C ASP A 143 5.48 22.71 -4.92
N LEU A 144 5.97 21.60 -5.48
CA LEU A 144 5.26 20.85 -6.52
C LEU A 144 3.95 20.26 -6.00
N SER A 145 3.90 19.81 -4.73
CA SER A 145 2.67 19.31 -4.10
C SER A 145 1.62 20.42 -3.94
N ARG A 146 2.05 21.63 -3.55
CA ARG A 146 1.18 22.82 -3.46
C ARG A 146 0.72 23.28 -4.85
N GLU A 147 1.62 23.29 -5.84
CA GLU A 147 1.27 23.62 -7.23
C GLU A 147 0.24 22.61 -7.78
N PHE A 148 0.43 21.31 -7.53
CA PHE A 148 -0.55 20.29 -7.89
C PHE A 148 -1.93 20.56 -7.25
N ALA A 149 -1.94 20.86 -5.95
CA ALA A 149 -3.18 21.22 -5.25
C ALA A 149 -3.84 22.46 -5.85
N GLY A 150 -3.08 23.43 -6.31
CA GLY A 150 -3.56 24.65 -6.95
C GLY A 150 -4.35 24.44 -8.26
N PHE A 151 -4.22 23.27 -8.92
CA PHE A 151 -5.07 22.92 -10.06
C PHE A 151 -6.51 22.53 -9.64
N PHE A 152 -6.78 22.45 -8.33
CA PHE A 152 -8.07 22.08 -7.74
C PHE A 152 -8.51 23.09 -6.69
N PRO A 153 -8.78 24.35 -7.08
CA PRO A 153 -9.06 25.44 -6.14
C PRO A 153 -10.36 25.27 -5.34
N GLU A 154 -11.20 24.31 -5.73
CA GLU A 154 -12.44 23.96 -5.03
C GLU A 154 -12.23 23.06 -3.81
N ALA A 155 -11.02 22.61 -3.53
CA ALA A 155 -10.71 21.75 -2.38
C ALA A 155 -10.64 22.57 -1.08
N ASP A 156 -11.17 22.03 -0.01
CA ASP A 156 -11.19 22.69 1.32
C ASP A 156 -9.81 22.73 1.96
N HIS A 157 -8.93 21.77 1.62
CA HIS A 157 -7.58 21.66 2.17
C HIS A 157 -6.57 21.30 1.07
N LEU A 158 -5.32 21.82 1.16
CA LEU A 158 -4.27 21.57 0.16
C LEU A 158 -3.92 20.10 -0.02
N ALA A 159 -4.06 19.28 1.02
CA ALA A 159 -3.84 17.84 0.90
C ALA A 159 -5.01 17.08 0.24
N ASP A 160 -6.22 17.64 0.17
CA ASP A 160 -7.38 16.94 -0.36
C ASP A 160 -7.20 16.50 -1.83
N PRO A 161 -6.69 17.34 -2.75
CA PRO A 161 -6.41 16.89 -4.11
C PRO A 161 -5.37 15.77 -4.18
N LEU A 162 -4.37 15.78 -3.30
CA LEU A 162 -3.34 14.75 -3.22
C LEU A 162 -3.92 13.43 -2.71
N ILE A 163 -4.72 13.47 -1.65
CA ILE A 163 -5.47 12.33 -1.11
C ILE A 163 -6.41 11.76 -2.17
N GLN A 164 -7.20 12.61 -2.81
CA GLN A 164 -8.17 12.20 -3.83
C GLN A 164 -7.54 11.71 -5.14
N ASN A 165 -6.24 11.92 -5.33
CA ASN A 165 -5.51 11.37 -6.46
C ASN A 165 -5.39 9.83 -6.36
N SER A 166 -5.25 9.31 -5.15
CA SER A 166 -5.20 7.87 -4.86
C SER A 166 -6.50 7.33 -4.27
N ASP A 167 -7.20 8.12 -3.44
CA ASP A 167 -8.29 7.62 -2.58
C ASP A 167 -9.49 8.58 -2.57
N ARG A 168 -10.36 8.39 -3.52
CA ARG A 168 -11.47 9.27 -3.75
C ARG A 168 -12.53 9.26 -2.64
N GLY A 169 -13.06 10.46 -2.40
CA GLY A 169 -14.13 10.69 -1.39
C GLY A 169 -13.60 10.85 0.03
N LEU A 170 -12.26 10.90 0.16
CA LEU A 170 -11.59 11.25 1.40
C LEU A 170 -11.14 12.71 1.39
N SER A 171 -11.04 13.28 2.59
CA SER A 171 -10.50 14.62 2.85
C SER A 171 -9.75 14.62 4.17
N VAL A 172 -8.92 15.64 4.39
CA VAL A 172 -8.20 15.82 5.65
C VAL A 172 -9.17 15.87 6.84
N SER A 173 -10.28 16.61 6.73
CA SER A 173 -11.29 16.69 7.78
C SER A 173 -11.85 15.30 8.14
N ARG A 174 -12.15 14.47 7.14
CA ARG A 174 -12.67 13.13 7.36
C ARG A 174 -11.62 12.19 7.96
N LEU A 175 -10.37 12.30 7.52
CA LEU A 175 -9.27 11.50 8.06
C LEU A 175 -8.98 11.88 9.51
N ARG A 176 -8.96 13.17 9.86
CA ARG A 176 -8.79 13.62 11.24
C ARG A 176 -9.90 13.08 12.16
N SER A 177 -11.15 13.11 11.71
CA SER A 177 -12.27 12.56 12.50
C SER A 177 -12.18 11.04 12.73
N LEU A 178 -11.44 10.32 11.88
CA LEU A 178 -11.18 8.89 12.03
C LEU A 178 -9.92 8.64 12.88
N PHE A 179 -8.87 9.41 12.66
CA PHE A 179 -7.57 9.19 13.30
C PHE A 179 -7.56 9.60 14.77
N GLU A 180 -8.30 10.63 15.15
CA GLU A 180 -8.36 11.07 16.55
C GLU A 180 -8.90 9.98 17.51
N PRO A 181 -10.05 9.33 17.27
CA PRO A 181 -10.47 8.22 18.11
C PRO A 181 -9.56 6.99 17.98
N LEU A 182 -9.05 6.68 16.77
CA LEU A 182 -8.11 5.58 16.58
C LEU A 182 -6.84 5.78 17.42
N HIS A 183 -6.24 6.97 17.39
CA HIS A 183 -5.08 7.34 18.17
C HIS A 183 -5.28 7.09 19.67
N ARG A 184 -6.39 7.59 20.21
CA ARG A 184 -6.73 7.44 21.64
C ARG A 184 -6.85 5.98 22.04
N GLU A 185 -7.57 5.18 21.25
CA GLU A 185 -7.80 3.77 21.56
C GLU A 185 -6.51 2.94 21.43
N LEU A 186 -5.66 3.22 20.42
CA LEU A 186 -4.37 2.55 20.27
C LEU A 186 -3.42 2.85 21.44
N HIS A 187 -3.42 4.09 21.97
CA HIS A 187 -2.64 4.41 23.16
C HIS A 187 -3.13 3.65 24.40
N ALA A 188 -4.44 3.56 24.62
CA ALA A 188 -4.98 2.78 25.73
C ALA A 188 -4.57 1.30 25.66
N ILE A 189 -4.59 0.72 24.46
CA ILE A 189 -4.12 -0.67 24.22
C ILE A 189 -2.61 -0.78 24.44
N LEU A 190 -1.82 0.16 23.89
CA LEU A 190 -0.37 0.18 24.01
C LEU A 190 0.08 0.28 25.47
N ASP A 191 -0.50 1.20 26.25
CA ASP A 191 -0.17 1.39 27.65
C ASP A 191 -0.44 0.14 28.49
N ALA A 192 -1.56 -0.53 28.25
CA ALA A 192 -1.89 -1.79 28.92
C ALA A 192 -0.91 -2.91 28.57
N ILE A 193 -0.48 -3.01 27.30
CA ILE A 193 0.51 -3.98 26.85
C ILE A 193 1.89 -3.69 27.43
N LEU A 194 2.31 -2.43 27.48
CA LEU A 194 3.63 -2.05 28.00
C LEU A 194 3.75 -2.23 29.53
N ALA A 195 2.61 -2.27 30.25
CA ALA A 195 2.56 -2.62 31.66
C ALA A 195 2.77 -4.14 31.93
N ALA A 196 2.62 -4.98 30.91
CA ALA A 196 2.81 -6.43 30.98
C ALA A 196 4.28 -6.82 30.66
N PRO A 197 4.75 -8.00 31.10
CA PRO A 197 6.06 -8.51 30.70
C PRO A 197 6.17 -8.65 29.17
N PRO A 198 7.28 -8.16 28.56
CA PRO A 198 7.46 -8.26 27.11
C PRO A 198 7.65 -9.70 26.66
N ALA A 199 7.15 -10.06 25.51
CA ALA A 199 7.41 -11.34 24.88
C ALA A 199 8.91 -11.46 24.51
N ASN A 200 9.45 -12.67 24.61
CA ASN A 200 10.83 -12.95 24.21
C ASN A 200 10.89 -13.23 22.71
N ASP A 201 11.51 -12.35 21.95
CA ASP A 201 11.67 -12.42 20.49
C ASP A 201 13.11 -12.72 20.03
N THR A 202 14.00 -13.10 20.94
CA THR A 202 15.42 -13.37 20.62
C THR A 202 15.59 -14.42 19.52
N CYS A 203 14.64 -15.34 19.37
CA CYS A 203 14.64 -16.30 18.28
C CYS A 203 14.53 -15.63 16.88
N LEU A 204 13.91 -14.47 16.75
CA LEU A 204 13.76 -13.77 15.48
C LEU A 204 15.02 -13.03 15.02
N HIS A 205 16.01 -12.89 15.92
CA HIS A 205 17.22 -12.09 15.72
C HIS A 205 18.51 -12.94 15.61
N GLN A 206 18.37 -14.26 15.41
CA GLN A 206 19.50 -15.14 15.14
C GLN A 206 19.92 -15.09 13.67
N PHE A 207 20.97 -15.83 13.31
CA PHE A 207 21.36 -15.95 11.90
C PHE A 207 20.41 -16.89 11.15
N TYR A 208 19.84 -16.39 10.05
CA TYR A 208 18.96 -17.10 9.14
C TYR A 208 19.50 -16.96 7.71
N SER A 209 19.87 -18.05 7.09
CA SER A 209 20.36 -18.08 5.71
C SER A 209 19.34 -17.41 4.75
N GLU A 210 19.78 -16.48 3.92
CA GLU A 210 18.91 -15.79 2.96
C GLU A 210 18.24 -16.76 1.98
N ILE A 211 18.99 -17.75 1.49
CA ILE A 211 18.44 -18.74 0.55
C ILE A 211 17.31 -19.56 1.19
N ASP A 212 17.44 -19.92 2.46
CA ASP A 212 16.40 -20.67 3.16
C ASP A 212 15.19 -19.78 3.46
N GLN A 213 15.39 -18.50 3.80
CA GLN A 213 14.31 -17.54 3.92
C GLN A 213 13.56 -17.40 2.59
N ILE A 214 14.27 -17.27 1.46
CA ILE A 214 13.68 -17.20 0.12
C ILE A 214 12.85 -18.44 -0.18
N ASN A 215 13.41 -19.64 0.08
CA ASN A 215 12.73 -20.91 -0.17
C ASN A 215 11.44 -21.03 0.66
N PHE A 216 11.50 -20.66 1.93
CA PHE A 216 10.32 -20.68 2.79
C PHE A 216 9.25 -19.67 2.36
N CYS A 217 9.65 -18.44 2.06
CA CYS A 217 8.75 -17.41 1.53
C CYS A 217 8.09 -17.83 0.20
N ASN A 218 8.84 -18.48 -0.69
CA ASN A 218 8.28 -19.00 -1.95
C ASN A 218 7.27 -20.15 -1.69
N CYS A 219 7.49 -20.96 -0.65
CA CYS A 219 6.50 -21.95 -0.22
C CYS A 219 5.21 -21.28 0.27
N ILE A 220 5.31 -20.23 1.08
CA ILE A 220 4.15 -19.42 1.50
C ILE A 220 3.40 -18.86 0.30
N LEU A 221 4.10 -18.16 -0.62
CA LEU A 221 3.52 -17.58 -1.83
C LEU A 221 2.75 -18.60 -2.65
N SER A 222 3.37 -19.76 -2.91
CA SER A 222 2.74 -20.85 -3.67
C SER A 222 1.46 -21.35 -3.00
N ARG A 223 1.48 -21.49 -1.66
CA ARG A 223 0.31 -21.94 -0.90
C ARG A 223 -0.80 -20.90 -0.86
N MET A 224 -0.46 -19.61 -0.79
CA MET A 224 -1.42 -18.51 -0.89
C MET A 224 -2.06 -18.41 -2.28
N GLY A 225 -1.49 -19.04 -3.31
CA GLY A 225 -2.03 -19.07 -4.67
C GLY A 225 -1.33 -18.14 -5.66
N TYR A 226 -0.16 -17.60 -5.31
CA TYR A 226 0.65 -16.82 -6.25
C TYR A 226 1.19 -17.71 -7.37
N ASP A 227 0.91 -17.35 -8.63
CA ASP A 227 1.35 -18.08 -9.81
C ASP A 227 2.71 -17.57 -10.29
N PHE A 228 3.77 -18.33 -10.02
CA PHE A 228 5.13 -18.01 -10.46
C PHE A 228 5.34 -18.05 -11.98
N ARG A 229 4.38 -18.58 -12.76
CA ARG A 229 4.43 -18.47 -14.23
C ARG A 229 3.97 -17.10 -14.72
N ARG A 230 3.27 -16.35 -13.86
CA ARG A 230 2.78 -14.99 -14.09
C ARG A 230 3.42 -13.97 -13.19
N GLY A 231 4.62 -14.24 -12.69
CA GLY A 231 5.37 -13.33 -11.86
C GLY A 231 6.63 -13.95 -11.28
N ARG A 232 7.37 -13.14 -10.53
CA ARG A 232 8.59 -13.55 -9.82
C ARG A 232 8.75 -12.81 -8.52
N ARG A 233 9.55 -13.36 -7.62
CA ARG A 233 9.98 -12.70 -6.39
C ARG A 233 11.45 -12.28 -6.50
N ASP A 234 11.71 -11.01 -6.19
CA ASP A 234 13.05 -10.44 -6.07
C ASP A 234 13.29 -9.89 -4.65
N THR A 235 14.47 -9.32 -4.44
CA THR A 235 14.84 -8.61 -3.20
C THR A 235 15.03 -7.13 -3.52
N ALA A 236 14.55 -6.25 -2.65
CA ALA A 236 14.76 -4.81 -2.75
C ALA A 236 14.93 -4.17 -1.37
N PRO A 237 15.59 -2.99 -1.28
CA PRO A 237 15.72 -2.24 -0.02
C PRO A 237 14.39 -1.78 0.58
N HIS A 238 13.35 -1.67 -0.24
CA HIS A 238 11.97 -1.39 0.15
C HIS A 238 11.05 -2.38 -0.57
N PRO A 239 10.14 -3.06 0.15
CA PRO A 239 9.18 -3.99 -0.47
C PRO A 239 8.32 -3.28 -1.51
N LEU A 240 7.99 -3.96 -2.60
CA LEU A 240 7.10 -3.43 -3.63
C LEU A 240 6.49 -4.54 -4.47
N THR A 241 5.30 -4.29 -4.99
CA THR A 241 4.66 -5.09 -6.04
C THR A 241 4.52 -4.27 -7.30
N ALA A 242 4.92 -4.81 -8.43
CA ALA A 242 4.84 -4.17 -9.75
C ALA A 242 3.98 -5.01 -10.70
N PRO A 243 2.72 -4.61 -10.95
CA PRO A 243 1.88 -5.22 -11.95
C PRO A 243 2.12 -4.57 -13.31
N PHE A 244 2.67 -5.33 -14.26
CA PHE A 244 2.79 -4.89 -15.67
C PHE A 244 1.55 -5.28 -16.47
N SER A 245 1.02 -6.45 -16.17
CA SER A 245 -0.26 -7.00 -16.64
C SER A 245 -0.72 -8.09 -15.66
N PRO A 246 -1.95 -8.60 -15.74
CA PRO A 246 -2.36 -9.77 -14.97
C PRO A 246 -1.50 -11.01 -15.24
N GLY A 247 -0.79 -11.04 -16.37
CA GLY A 247 0.15 -12.09 -16.77
C GLY A 247 1.59 -11.87 -16.33
N ASP A 248 1.97 -10.69 -15.81
CA ASP A 248 3.28 -10.38 -15.26
C ASP A 248 3.14 -9.45 -14.04
N VAL A 249 3.04 -10.04 -12.86
CA VAL A 249 2.94 -9.35 -11.56
C VAL A 249 4.14 -9.76 -10.71
N ARG A 250 5.08 -8.86 -10.51
CA ARG A 250 6.31 -9.13 -9.76
C ARG A 250 6.24 -8.53 -8.38
N LEU A 251 6.88 -9.18 -7.42
CA LEU A 251 7.02 -8.66 -6.06
C LEU A 251 8.47 -8.71 -5.60
N ALA A 252 8.87 -7.74 -4.79
CA ALA A 252 10.15 -7.73 -4.11
C ALA A 252 9.94 -7.56 -2.62
N ALA A 253 10.70 -8.32 -1.82
CA ALA A 253 10.58 -8.33 -0.38
C ALA A 253 11.92 -8.03 0.28
N LEU A 254 11.86 -7.63 1.56
CA LEU A 254 13.05 -7.47 2.40
C LEU A 254 13.68 -8.83 2.71
N LEU A 255 15.00 -8.86 2.80
CA LEU A 255 15.74 -9.96 3.40
C LEU A 255 16.67 -9.42 4.49
N SER A 256 16.86 -10.20 5.55
CA SER A 256 17.84 -9.90 6.58
C SER A 256 18.24 -11.18 7.27
N GLU A 257 19.54 -11.47 7.34
CA GLU A 257 20.06 -12.67 8.00
C GLU A 257 19.81 -12.67 9.51
N HIS A 258 19.50 -11.51 10.10
CA HIS A 258 19.31 -11.37 11.55
C HIS A 258 17.90 -10.88 11.95
N HIS A 259 16.95 -10.85 11.02
CA HIS A 259 15.58 -10.39 11.29
C HIS A 259 14.58 -11.21 10.47
N LEU A 260 14.35 -12.45 10.88
CA LEU A 260 13.50 -13.41 10.16
C LEU A 260 12.12 -12.86 9.81
N HIS A 261 11.49 -12.13 10.73
CA HIS A 261 10.15 -11.57 10.55
C HIS A 261 10.05 -10.58 9.38
N ARG A 262 11.15 -9.89 9.02
CA ARG A 262 11.16 -8.95 7.89
C ARG A 262 10.87 -9.65 6.55
N ALA A 263 11.55 -10.77 6.30
CA ALA A 263 11.34 -11.55 5.09
C ALA A 263 9.92 -12.13 5.04
N LEU A 264 9.44 -12.66 6.15
CA LEU A 264 8.12 -13.29 6.27
C LEU A 264 7.02 -12.28 5.97
N PHE A 265 6.95 -11.20 6.76
CA PHE A 265 5.82 -10.28 6.67
C PHE A 265 5.88 -9.36 5.46
N SER A 266 7.06 -8.93 5.00
CA SER A 266 7.13 -8.19 3.74
C SER A 266 6.70 -9.05 2.54
N THR A 267 7.04 -10.34 2.53
CA THR A 267 6.59 -11.25 1.48
C THR A 267 5.07 -11.43 1.50
N ILE A 268 4.46 -11.64 2.67
CA ILE A 268 3.00 -11.83 2.80
C ILE A 268 2.26 -10.53 2.46
N HIS A 269 2.80 -9.38 2.85
CA HIS A 269 2.27 -8.06 2.51
C HIS A 269 2.19 -7.88 0.99
N GLU A 270 3.31 -8.07 0.31
CA GLU A 270 3.36 -7.93 -1.15
C GLU A 270 2.54 -9.01 -1.88
N ALA A 271 2.40 -10.20 -1.26
CA ALA A 271 1.51 -11.23 -1.79
C ALA A 271 0.05 -10.77 -1.87
N GLY A 272 -0.42 -9.99 -0.89
CA GLY A 272 -1.79 -9.45 -0.89
C GLY A 272 -2.07 -8.61 -2.14
N TYR A 273 -1.16 -7.70 -2.51
CA TYR A 273 -1.23 -6.95 -3.77
C TYR A 273 -1.17 -7.89 -4.99
N ALA A 274 -0.18 -8.78 -5.00
CA ALA A 274 0.10 -9.61 -6.16
C ALA A 274 -1.06 -10.59 -6.45
N LEU A 275 -1.68 -11.16 -5.44
CA LEU A 275 -2.84 -12.05 -5.58
C LEU A 275 -4.05 -11.33 -6.18
N TYR A 276 -4.29 -10.08 -5.77
CA TYR A 276 -5.31 -9.24 -6.38
C TYR A 276 -5.00 -8.99 -7.87
N GLU A 277 -3.80 -8.51 -8.18
CA GLU A 277 -3.40 -8.15 -9.54
C GLU A 277 -3.38 -9.36 -10.48
N GLN A 278 -2.92 -10.54 -10.03
CA GLN A 278 -2.99 -11.78 -10.80
C GLN A 278 -4.43 -12.30 -10.97
N SER A 279 -5.37 -11.84 -10.13
CA SER A 279 -6.77 -12.26 -10.21
C SER A 279 -7.62 -11.38 -11.12
N ARG A 280 -7.05 -10.29 -11.65
CA ARG A 280 -7.76 -9.42 -12.61
C ARG A 280 -8.02 -10.17 -13.90
N ASP A 281 -9.17 -9.84 -14.52
CA ASP A 281 -9.56 -10.44 -15.79
C ASP A 281 -8.61 -9.97 -16.92
N PRO A 282 -7.90 -10.88 -17.61
CA PRO A 282 -7.04 -10.51 -18.72
C PRO A 282 -7.77 -9.78 -19.87
N GLU A 283 -9.08 -9.99 -20.03
CA GLU A 283 -9.86 -9.27 -21.04
C GLU A 283 -10.05 -7.80 -20.71
N LEU A 284 -9.91 -7.44 -19.43
CA LEU A 284 -9.91 -6.06 -18.96
C LEU A 284 -8.51 -5.43 -18.95
N ASP A 285 -7.49 -6.18 -19.37
CA ASP A 285 -6.14 -5.63 -19.48
C ASP A 285 -6.11 -4.47 -20.48
N GLY A 286 -5.51 -3.36 -20.06
CA GLY A 286 -5.53 -2.11 -20.83
C GLY A 286 -6.87 -1.36 -20.80
N ALA A 287 -7.92 -1.87 -20.15
CA ALA A 287 -9.16 -1.14 -19.94
C ALA A 287 -9.17 -0.30 -18.65
N ASP A 288 -8.26 -0.61 -17.71
CA ASP A 288 -8.14 0.11 -16.45
C ASP A 288 -7.29 1.37 -16.58
N TRP A 289 -7.88 2.42 -17.11
CA TRP A 289 -7.28 3.72 -16.94
C TRP A 289 -7.53 4.24 -15.51
N GLY A 290 -6.49 4.76 -14.90
CA GLY A 290 -6.53 5.34 -13.56
C GLY A 290 -5.61 4.65 -12.55
N GLY A 291 -4.78 3.70 -13.01
CA GLY A 291 -3.74 3.08 -12.17
C GLY A 291 -4.22 1.94 -11.28
N GLY A 292 -5.22 1.19 -11.71
CA GLY A 292 -5.74 0.07 -10.92
C GLY A 292 -6.75 0.47 -9.85
N ALA A 293 -6.81 -0.29 -8.78
CA ALA A 293 -7.58 0.02 -7.60
C ALA A 293 -7.03 1.25 -6.87
N SER A 294 -7.83 1.85 -5.98
CA SER A 294 -7.34 2.92 -5.11
C SER A 294 -6.18 2.42 -4.23
N SER A 295 -5.35 3.34 -3.73
CA SER A 295 -4.26 3.00 -2.83
C SER A 295 -4.77 2.22 -1.61
N ILE A 296 -5.87 2.68 -1.02
CA ILE A 296 -6.54 2.00 0.09
C ILE A 296 -6.98 0.58 -0.30
N PHE A 297 -7.51 0.37 -1.51
CA PHE A 297 -7.92 -0.97 -1.92
C PHE A 297 -6.74 -1.93 -1.94
N GLY A 298 -5.62 -1.51 -2.52
CA GLY A 298 -4.39 -2.28 -2.53
C GLY A 298 -3.85 -2.56 -1.12
N HIS A 299 -3.74 -1.52 -0.29
CA HIS A 299 -3.32 -1.67 1.12
C HIS A 299 -4.27 -2.57 1.91
N THR A 300 -5.56 -2.52 1.63
CA THR A 300 -6.55 -3.42 2.24
C THR A 300 -6.23 -4.89 1.95
N GLN A 301 -5.87 -5.22 0.71
CA GLN A 301 -5.49 -6.60 0.36
C GLN A 301 -4.21 -7.01 1.08
N SER A 302 -3.18 -6.17 1.06
CA SER A 302 -1.92 -6.44 1.76
C SER A 302 -2.13 -6.64 3.25
N LYS A 303 -2.86 -5.76 3.91
CA LYS A 303 -3.09 -5.80 5.35
C LYS A 303 -4.01 -6.94 5.78
N LEU A 304 -5.00 -7.30 4.97
CA LEU A 304 -5.80 -8.50 5.21
C LEU A 304 -4.91 -9.75 5.21
N TRP A 305 -4.09 -9.93 4.18
CA TRP A 305 -3.21 -11.10 4.08
C TRP A 305 -2.08 -11.08 5.10
N GLU A 306 -1.46 -9.93 5.37
CA GLU A 306 -0.40 -9.80 6.38
C GLU A 306 -0.96 -10.00 7.79
N ASN A 307 -1.95 -9.18 8.20
CA ASN A 307 -2.34 -9.08 9.60
C ASN A 307 -3.41 -10.10 9.99
N ARG A 308 -4.45 -10.30 9.15
CA ARG A 308 -5.54 -11.22 9.49
C ARG A 308 -5.22 -12.68 9.17
N VAL A 309 -4.37 -12.92 8.16
CA VAL A 309 -3.95 -14.28 7.77
C VAL A 309 -2.55 -14.58 8.29
N GLY A 310 -1.51 -13.89 7.81
CA GLY A 310 -0.11 -14.19 8.09
C GLY A 310 0.29 -14.01 9.57
N ARG A 311 -0.40 -13.13 10.30
CA ARG A 311 -0.22 -12.95 11.75
C ARG A 311 -1.27 -13.69 12.58
N SER A 312 -2.07 -14.58 11.98
CA SER A 312 -3.02 -15.40 12.72
C SER A 312 -2.34 -16.64 13.36
N ARG A 313 -2.95 -17.13 14.44
CA ARG A 313 -2.51 -18.38 15.04
C ARG A 313 -2.70 -19.55 14.07
N ALA A 314 -3.83 -19.60 13.39
CA ALA A 314 -4.18 -20.63 12.39
C ALA A 314 -3.11 -20.77 11.29
N PHE A 315 -2.57 -19.65 10.78
CA PHE A 315 -1.49 -19.68 9.80
C PHE A 315 -0.23 -20.38 10.34
N TRP A 316 0.16 -20.07 11.59
CA TRP A 316 1.38 -20.62 12.18
C TRP A 316 1.22 -22.06 12.69
N GLU A 317 0.03 -22.55 12.96
CA GLU A 317 -0.22 -23.99 13.21
C GLU A 317 0.23 -24.83 12.00
N TRP A 318 0.04 -24.35 10.78
CA TRP A 318 0.49 -25.02 9.57
C TRP A 318 1.95 -24.76 9.22
N PHE A 319 2.39 -23.51 9.24
CA PHE A 319 3.71 -23.14 8.72
C PHE A 319 4.84 -23.29 9.72
N TYR A 320 4.58 -23.20 11.01
CA TYR A 320 5.64 -23.26 12.02
C TYR A 320 6.40 -24.59 12.02
N PRO A 321 5.79 -25.78 11.96
CA PRO A 321 6.54 -27.04 11.89
C PRO A 321 7.52 -27.11 10.71
N GLN A 322 7.14 -26.53 9.56
CA GLN A 322 7.98 -26.48 8.37
C GLN A 322 9.13 -25.49 8.55
N LEU A 323 8.85 -24.29 9.09
CA LEU A 323 9.86 -23.30 9.43
C LEU A 323 10.83 -23.83 10.49
N GLN A 324 10.34 -24.49 11.53
CA GLN A 324 11.12 -25.10 12.58
C GLN A 324 12.05 -26.20 12.04
N GLY A 325 11.54 -27.04 11.11
CA GLY A 325 12.34 -28.07 10.45
C GLY A 325 13.47 -27.49 9.61
N MET A 326 13.23 -26.36 8.92
CA MET A 326 14.23 -25.68 8.12
C MET A 326 15.30 -25.00 8.99
N PHE A 327 14.90 -24.39 10.09
CA PHE A 327 15.77 -23.66 11.03
C PHE A 327 15.84 -24.33 12.41
N ILE A 328 16.12 -25.65 12.41
CA ILE A 328 16.05 -26.48 13.62
C ILE A 328 17.00 -25.99 14.73
N ARG A 329 18.15 -25.42 14.41
CA ARG A 329 19.12 -24.91 15.39
C ARG A 329 18.58 -23.69 16.12
N GLN A 330 17.85 -22.81 15.43
CA GLN A 330 17.32 -21.55 15.95
C GLN A 330 15.96 -21.76 16.63
N LEU A 331 15.10 -22.61 16.06
CA LEU A 331 13.70 -22.73 16.44
C LEU A 331 13.33 -24.08 17.09
N GLY A 332 14.18 -25.10 16.97
CA GLY A 332 13.84 -26.47 17.37
C GLY A 332 13.49 -26.65 18.88
N HIS A 333 13.93 -25.73 19.73
CA HIS A 333 13.65 -25.73 21.16
C HIS A 333 12.37 -24.97 21.55
N LEU A 334 11.70 -24.31 20.62
CA LEU A 334 10.54 -23.49 20.90
C LEU A 334 9.23 -24.20 20.50
N SER A 335 8.21 -24.06 21.33
CA SER A 335 6.85 -24.44 20.95
C SER A 335 6.25 -23.43 19.94
N ALA A 336 5.20 -23.84 19.23
CA ALA A 336 4.45 -22.97 18.33
C ALA A 336 3.90 -21.73 19.06
N ASP A 337 3.43 -21.87 20.30
CA ASP A 337 2.95 -20.75 21.11
C ASP A 337 4.07 -19.76 21.49
N GLN A 338 5.24 -20.26 21.84
CA GLN A 338 6.41 -19.40 22.13
C GLN A 338 6.84 -18.62 20.89
N PHE A 339 6.89 -19.26 19.71
CA PHE A 339 7.19 -18.60 18.46
C PHE A 339 6.11 -17.58 18.07
N TYR A 340 4.82 -17.95 18.22
CA TYR A 340 3.72 -17.05 17.98
C TYR A 340 3.76 -15.79 18.85
N ARG A 341 4.08 -15.94 20.15
CA ARG A 341 4.28 -14.78 21.05
C ARG A 341 5.48 -13.93 20.64
N ALA A 342 6.58 -14.54 20.22
CA ALA A 342 7.76 -13.82 19.73
C ALA A 342 7.44 -12.95 18.51
N LEU A 343 6.67 -13.46 17.54
CA LEU A 343 6.22 -12.74 16.36
C LEU A 343 5.33 -11.51 16.67
N HIS A 344 4.68 -11.52 17.85
CA HIS A 344 3.73 -10.49 18.27
C HIS A 344 4.21 -9.67 19.46
N ARG A 345 5.54 -9.58 19.61
CA ARG A 345 6.12 -8.65 20.57
C ARG A 345 5.76 -7.21 20.18
N VAL A 346 5.10 -6.50 21.07
CA VAL A 346 4.84 -5.06 20.93
C VAL A 346 6.03 -4.30 21.52
N GLN A 347 6.63 -3.49 20.69
CA GLN A 347 7.76 -2.67 21.10
C GLN A 347 7.79 -1.36 20.31
N PRO A 348 7.46 -0.21 20.93
CA PRO A 348 7.63 1.07 20.30
C PRO A 348 9.06 1.25 19.76
N GLY A 349 9.18 1.37 18.47
CA GLY A 349 10.46 1.51 17.75
C GLY A 349 10.46 2.74 16.85
N PRO A 350 11.62 3.13 16.31
CA PRO A 350 11.71 4.30 15.45
C PRO A 350 11.25 4.04 14.01
N LEU A 351 11.19 2.78 13.55
CA LEU A 351 10.96 2.43 12.16
C LEU A 351 9.52 1.94 11.91
N ARG A 352 8.79 2.64 11.05
CA ARG A 352 7.42 2.28 10.65
C ARG A 352 7.35 0.91 9.97
N SER A 353 8.31 0.60 9.11
CA SER A 353 8.35 -0.68 8.38
C SER A 353 8.59 -1.91 9.27
N GLU A 354 8.99 -1.69 10.52
CA GLU A 354 9.24 -2.73 11.53
C GLU A 354 8.21 -2.69 12.66
N ALA A 355 7.27 -1.76 12.58
CA ALA A 355 6.25 -1.57 13.61
C ALA A 355 5.31 -2.78 13.69
N ASP A 356 4.92 -3.11 14.92
CA ASP A 356 3.87 -4.08 15.20
C ASP A 356 2.47 -3.53 14.85
N GLU A 357 1.46 -4.38 14.94
CA GLU A 357 0.08 -4.01 14.57
C GLU A 357 -0.52 -2.88 15.42
N ILE A 358 -0.01 -2.66 16.64
CA ILE A 358 -0.48 -1.58 17.53
C ILE A 358 0.19 -0.26 17.16
N THR A 359 1.53 -0.27 17.03
CA THR A 359 2.31 0.95 16.84
C THR A 359 2.31 1.45 15.39
N HIS A 360 2.05 0.58 14.40
CA HIS A 360 2.08 0.95 12.99
C HIS A 360 1.19 2.14 12.63
N ASN A 361 -0.04 2.15 13.13
CA ASN A 361 -0.97 3.24 12.82
C ASN A 361 -0.63 4.55 13.55
N LEU A 362 0.06 4.50 14.69
CA LEU A 362 0.61 5.68 15.34
C LEU A 362 1.71 6.33 14.48
N HIS A 363 2.58 5.52 13.86
CA HIS A 363 3.55 6.01 12.89
C HIS A 363 2.89 6.67 11.68
N VAL A 364 1.76 6.15 11.21
CA VAL A 364 0.99 6.72 10.09
C VAL A 364 0.41 8.08 10.49
N ILE A 365 -0.16 8.19 11.68
CA ILE A 365 -0.77 9.43 12.19
C ILE A 365 0.28 10.53 12.33
N ILE A 366 1.48 10.24 12.87
CA ILE A 366 2.58 11.22 12.92
C ILE A 366 2.85 11.80 11.52
N ARG A 367 2.96 10.96 10.50
CA ARG A 367 3.26 11.41 9.14
C ARG A 367 2.15 12.24 8.54
N PHE A 368 0.92 11.83 8.75
CA PHE A 368 -0.26 12.55 8.26
C PHE A 368 -0.33 13.97 8.84
N GLU A 369 -0.02 14.13 10.13
CA GLU A 369 0.01 15.45 10.76
C GLU A 369 1.19 16.30 10.25
N LEU A 370 2.38 15.73 10.14
CA LEU A 370 3.55 16.42 9.59
C LEU A 370 3.32 16.87 8.12
N GLU A 371 2.72 16.00 7.28
CA GLU A 371 2.34 16.36 5.91
C GLU A 371 1.35 17.52 5.87
N SER A 372 0.36 17.49 6.75
CA SER A 372 -0.63 18.55 6.85
C SER A 372 0.02 19.88 7.25
N ASP A 373 0.87 19.87 8.27
CA ASP A 373 1.56 21.07 8.75
C ASP A 373 2.56 21.65 7.72
N LEU A 374 3.27 20.79 6.98
CA LEU A 374 4.12 21.20 5.87
C LEU A 374 3.29 21.88 4.76
N LEU A 375 2.20 21.27 4.33
CA LEU A 375 1.35 21.81 3.25
C LEU A 375 0.69 23.13 3.66
N GLU A 376 0.22 23.22 4.89
CA GLU A 376 -0.37 24.44 5.45
C GLU A 376 0.64 25.56 5.73
N GLY A 377 1.96 25.28 5.66
CA GLY A 377 3.04 26.23 5.98
C GLY A 377 3.22 26.50 7.47
N LYS A 378 2.68 25.64 8.33
CA LYS A 378 2.88 25.70 9.78
C LYS A 378 4.22 25.14 10.21
N LEU A 379 4.80 24.26 9.39
CA LEU A 379 6.10 23.63 9.58
C LEU A 379 6.99 23.94 8.37
N ALA A 380 8.20 24.44 8.61
CA ALA A 380 9.23 24.59 7.57
C ALA A 380 9.97 23.25 7.36
N VAL A 381 10.45 22.99 6.15
CA VAL A 381 11.19 21.75 5.84
C VAL A 381 12.47 21.66 6.68
N ALA A 382 13.15 22.78 6.94
CA ALA A 382 14.34 22.83 7.78
C ALA A 382 14.09 22.35 9.23
N ASP A 383 12.88 22.55 9.75
CA ASP A 383 12.48 22.17 11.12
C ASP A 383 11.88 20.75 11.19
N LEU A 384 11.72 20.09 10.04
CA LEU A 384 11.08 18.77 9.98
C LEU A 384 11.79 17.68 10.81
N PRO A 385 13.14 17.60 10.88
CA PRO A 385 13.81 16.61 11.75
C PRO A 385 13.43 16.74 13.22
N GLU A 386 13.35 17.98 13.74
CA GLU A 386 12.96 18.21 15.15
C GLU A 386 11.48 17.94 15.37
N ALA A 387 10.61 18.38 14.46
CA ALA A 387 9.16 18.08 14.53
C ALA A 387 8.91 16.57 14.46
N TRP A 388 9.68 15.84 13.66
CA TRP A 388 9.66 14.37 13.61
C TRP A 388 10.03 13.78 14.97
N ASN A 389 11.17 14.21 15.53
CA ASN A 389 11.63 13.71 16.83
C ASN A 389 10.65 14.01 17.94
N GLU A 390 10.01 15.18 17.92
CA GLU A 390 8.97 15.53 18.90
C GLU A 390 7.73 14.66 18.77
N GLY A 391 7.27 14.38 17.54
CA GLY A 391 6.20 13.41 17.27
C GLY A 391 6.52 12.05 17.89
N TYR A 392 7.73 11.53 17.65
CA TYR A 392 8.16 10.24 18.18
C TYR A 392 8.33 10.25 19.71
N ARG A 393 8.81 11.34 20.28
CA ARG A 393 8.91 11.50 21.74
C ARG A 393 7.53 11.46 22.38
N ARG A 394 6.56 12.14 21.78
CA ARG A 394 5.19 12.18 22.26
C ARG A 394 4.50 10.82 22.17
N GLU A 395 4.62 10.13 21.04
CA GLU A 395 3.90 8.88 20.79
C GLU A 395 4.55 7.66 21.46
N PHE A 396 5.89 7.63 21.52
CA PHE A 396 6.64 6.42 21.92
C PHE A 396 7.61 6.64 23.09
N GLY A 397 7.71 7.87 23.63
CA GLY A 397 8.68 8.22 24.67
C GLY A 397 10.16 8.09 24.22
N ARG A 398 10.40 7.98 22.92
CA ARG A 398 11.73 7.75 22.32
C ARG A 398 11.88 8.56 21.05
N VAL A 399 13.12 8.84 20.69
CA VAL A 399 13.46 9.49 19.43
C VAL A 399 14.38 8.59 18.60
N PRO A 400 14.34 8.66 17.27
CA PRO A 400 15.31 8.00 16.40
C PRO A 400 16.74 8.44 16.76
N ARG A 401 17.72 7.55 16.57
CA ARG A 401 19.12 7.82 16.90
C ARG A 401 19.82 8.67 15.83
N SER A 402 19.28 8.73 14.64
CA SER A 402 19.83 9.44 13.48
C SER A 402 18.70 9.77 12.50
N ASP A 403 18.94 10.70 11.59
CA ASP A 403 18.01 11.01 10.49
C ASP A 403 17.72 9.81 9.60
N ARG A 404 18.67 8.90 9.45
CA ARG A 404 18.51 7.62 8.73
C ARG A 404 17.32 6.81 9.23
N ASP A 405 17.17 6.68 10.55
CA ASP A 405 16.10 5.94 11.21
C ASP A 405 14.93 6.86 11.60
N GLY A 406 15.09 8.15 11.39
CA GLY A 406 14.11 9.20 11.60
C GLY A 406 13.47 9.68 10.31
N VAL A 407 13.63 10.95 10.02
CA VAL A 407 13.00 11.69 8.92
C VAL A 407 13.33 11.12 7.52
N LEU A 408 14.43 10.39 7.35
CA LEU A 408 14.85 9.76 6.11
C LEU A 408 14.38 8.30 5.96
N GLN A 409 13.61 7.77 6.88
CA GLN A 409 13.27 6.33 6.83
C GLN A 409 12.34 5.95 5.67
N ASP A 410 11.53 6.87 5.17
CA ASP A 410 10.54 6.62 4.12
C ASP A 410 10.89 7.37 2.80
N PRO A 411 10.74 6.71 1.62
CA PRO A 411 11.01 7.33 0.32
C PRO A 411 9.87 8.18 -0.22
N HIS A 412 8.69 8.17 0.41
CA HIS A 412 7.42 8.62 -0.17
C HIS A 412 7.44 10.09 -0.58
N TRP A 413 8.04 10.97 0.22
CA TRP A 413 8.13 12.41 -0.07
C TRP A 413 9.19 12.75 -1.14
N TYR A 414 10.10 11.81 -1.42
CA TYR A 414 11.15 11.99 -2.43
C TYR A 414 10.76 11.38 -3.77
N GLY A 415 10.10 10.23 -3.77
CA GLY A 415 9.62 9.57 -4.99
C GLY A 415 8.17 9.89 -5.37
N GLY A 416 7.46 10.69 -4.56
CA GLY A 416 6.05 11.01 -4.71
C GLY A 416 5.73 12.46 -4.35
N TRP A 417 4.71 12.65 -3.53
CA TRP A 417 4.20 13.94 -3.07
C TRP A 417 4.37 14.07 -1.56
N VAL A 418 4.42 15.29 -1.05
CA VAL A 418 4.14 15.56 0.35
C VAL A 418 2.63 15.56 0.50
N GLY A 419 2.09 14.52 1.16
CA GLY A 419 0.65 14.31 1.34
C GLY A 419 0.02 13.26 0.41
N GLY A 420 -1.07 12.67 0.86
CA GLY A 420 -1.92 11.81 0.05
C GLY A 420 -1.52 10.33 -0.04
N MET A 421 -0.57 9.85 0.78
CA MET A 421 -0.12 8.46 0.73
C MET A 421 -0.38 7.71 2.05
N PHE A 422 0.03 8.25 3.18
CA PHE A 422 0.09 7.48 4.44
C PHE A 422 -1.26 7.06 5.00
N GLN A 423 -2.35 7.81 4.75
CA GLN A 423 -3.70 7.42 5.17
C GLN A 423 -4.11 6.03 4.65
N GLY A 424 -3.59 5.64 3.48
CA GLY A 424 -3.89 4.36 2.86
C GLY A 424 -3.48 3.17 3.72
N TYR A 425 -2.37 3.27 4.45
CA TYR A 425 -1.88 2.22 5.34
C TYR A 425 -2.82 1.96 6.51
N ALA A 426 -3.24 3.01 7.22
CA ALA A 426 -4.15 2.87 8.35
C ALA A 426 -5.54 2.37 7.90
N LEU A 427 -6.08 2.96 6.83
CA LEU A 427 -7.36 2.51 6.28
C LEU A 427 -7.29 1.08 5.73
N GLY A 428 -6.12 0.65 5.23
CA GLY A 428 -5.86 -0.72 4.83
C GLY A 428 -6.04 -1.70 5.99
N ASP A 429 -5.51 -1.39 7.17
CA ASP A 429 -5.68 -2.21 8.38
C ASP A 429 -7.15 -2.29 8.81
N LEU A 430 -7.84 -1.15 8.88
CA LEU A 430 -9.23 -1.06 9.32
C LEU A 430 -10.16 -1.85 8.38
N ILE A 431 -10.09 -1.55 7.09
CA ILE A 431 -10.96 -2.17 6.08
C ILE A 431 -10.57 -3.63 5.85
N GLY A 432 -9.27 -3.96 5.85
CA GLY A 432 -8.80 -5.34 5.72
C GLY A 432 -9.35 -6.24 6.82
N THR A 433 -9.41 -5.72 8.05
CA THR A 433 -10.05 -6.43 9.17
C THR A 433 -11.56 -6.58 8.96
N GLN A 434 -12.24 -5.51 8.58
CA GLN A 434 -13.69 -5.55 8.34
C GLN A 434 -14.07 -6.51 7.21
N LEU A 435 -13.26 -6.60 6.15
CA LEU A 435 -13.45 -7.57 5.07
C LEU A 435 -13.24 -9.01 5.55
N TYR A 436 -12.21 -9.26 6.33
CA TYR A 436 -11.95 -10.60 6.86
C TYR A 436 -13.09 -11.08 7.76
N GLU A 437 -13.60 -10.21 8.63
CA GLU A 437 -14.77 -10.52 9.47
C GLU A 437 -16.03 -10.80 8.61
N ALA A 438 -16.22 -10.06 7.53
CA ALA A 438 -17.31 -10.31 6.60
C ALA A 438 -17.15 -11.66 5.89
N ALA A 439 -15.93 -12.02 5.48
CA ALA A 439 -15.64 -13.32 4.87
C ALA A 439 -15.92 -14.48 5.83
N VAL A 440 -15.45 -14.38 7.07
CA VAL A 440 -15.65 -15.42 8.09
C VAL A 440 -17.14 -15.54 8.50
N ARG A 441 -17.85 -14.42 8.55
CA ARG A 441 -19.30 -14.42 8.82
C ARG A 441 -20.09 -15.14 7.72
N GLU A 442 -19.67 -15.01 6.44
CA GLU A 442 -20.30 -15.71 5.30
C GLU A 442 -19.85 -17.18 5.22
N ASP A 443 -18.58 -17.47 5.48
CA ASP A 443 -18.01 -18.82 5.47
C ASP A 443 -17.12 -19.07 6.72
N PRO A 444 -17.70 -19.60 7.82
CA PRO A 444 -16.98 -19.88 9.06
C PRO A 444 -15.84 -20.92 8.96
N GLU A 445 -15.77 -21.66 7.85
CA GLU A 445 -14.70 -22.64 7.60
C GLU A 445 -13.38 -21.99 7.14
N ILE A 446 -13.37 -20.70 6.81
CA ILE A 446 -12.16 -19.98 6.36
C ILE A 446 -11.01 -20.10 7.38
N PRO A 447 -11.18 -19.82 8.69
CA PRO A 447 -10.09 -19.98 9.66
C PRO A 447 -9.60 -21.43 9.80
N VAL A 448 -10.51 -22.40 9.70
CA VAL A 448 -10.19 -23.83 9.75
C VAL A 448 -9.38 -24.27 8.53
N ASP A 449 -9.70 -23.77 7.36
CA ASP A 449 -8.92 -24.02 6.14
C ASP A 449 -7.52 -23.40 6.23
N ILE A 450 -7.40 -22.19 6.77
CA ILE A 450 -6.10 -21.53 7.00
C ILE A 450 -5.22 -22.37 7.93
N GLU A 451 -5.77 -22.94 9.01
CA GLU A 451 -5.07 -23.85 9.93
C GLU A 451 -4.54 -25.12 9.25
N ARG A 452 -5.14 -25.49 8.11
CA ARG A 452 -4.72 -26.62 7.26
C ARG A 452 -3.83 -26.19 6.08
N GLY A 453 -3.43 -24.93 6.02
CA GLY A 453 -2.64 -24.36 4.91
C GLY A 453 -3.41 -24.25 3.61
N ASN A 454 -4.73 -24.17 3.66
CA ASN A 454 -5.61 -23.99 2.50
C ASN A 454 -6.23 -22.57 2.52
N PHE A 455 -5.93 -21.79 1.51
CA PHE A 455 -6.39 -20.40 1.39
C PHE A 455 -7.47 -20.22 0.30
N THR A 456 -7.90 -21.32 -0.35
CA THR A 456 -8.77 -21.28 -1.51
C THR A 456 -10.11 -20.60 -1.21
N ARG A 457 -10.76 -20.94 -0.08
CA ARG A 457 -12.06 -20.35 0.31
C ARG A 457 -11.97 -18.83 0.47
N LEU A 458 -10.96 -18.36 1.18
CA LEU A 458 -10.74 -16.91 1.36
C LEU A 458 -10.46 -16.24 0.01
N HIS A 459 -9.58 -16.82 -0.81
CA HIS A 459 -9.23 -16.25 -2.11
C HIS A 459 -10.44 -16.23 -3.06
N ASP A 460 -11.24 -17.28 -3.10
CA ASP A 460 -12.47 -17.35 -3.91
C ASP A 460 -13.53 -16.35 -3.42
N TRP A 461 -13.65 -16.15 -2.10
CA TRP A 461 -14.51 -15.11 -1.55
C TRP A 461 -14.05 -13.72 -1.97
N LEU A 462 -12.75 -13.42 -1.87
CA LEU A 462 -12.16 -12.14 -2.31
C LEU A 462 -12.41 -11.91 -3.80
N ARG A 463 -12.17 -12.92 -4.64
CA ARG A 463 -12.41 -12.86 -6.10
C ARG A 463 -13.87 -12.60 -6.47
N ARG A 464 -14.79 -13.23 -5.77
CA ARG A 464 -16.21 -13.10 -6.04
C ARG A 464 -16.78 -11.79 -5.52
N THR A 465 -16.37 -11.37 -4.34
CA THR A 465 -17.07 -10.34 -3.56
C THR A 465 -16.29 -9.00 -3.53
N VAL A 466 -14.97 -9.04 -3.38
CA VAL A 466 -14.14 -7.85 -3.15
C VAL A 466 -13.50 -7.32 -4.45
N TYR A 467 -12.84 -8.18 -5.22
CA TYR A 467 -12.08 -7.74 -6.39
C TYR A 467 -12.92 -7.05 -7.48
N PRO A 468 -14.19 -7.44 -7.73
CA PRO A 468 -15.06 -6.68 -8.64
C PRO A 468 -15.38 -5.26 -8.16
N ALA A 469 -15.20 -4.99 -6.85
CA ALA A 469 -15.41 -3.66 -6.28
C ALA A 469 -14.23 -2.70 -6.46
N ALA A 470 -13.08 -3.18 -6.90
CA ALA A 470 -11.86 -2.38 -7.10
C ALA A 470 -12.05 -1.19 -8.07
N GLY A 471 -13.01 -1.29 -8.98
CA GLY A 471 -13.40 -0.21 -9.90
C GLY A 471 -14.30 0.86 -9.28
N GLU A 472 -14.78 0.68 -8.06
CA GLU A 472 -15.65 1.63 -7.39
C GLU A 472 -14.87 2.84 -6.89
N ASP A 473 -15.44 4.01 -7.09
CA ASP A 473 -14.76 5.27 -6.87
C ASP A 473 -14.59 5.70 -5.42
N ARG A 474 -15.56 5.31 -4.58
CA ARG A 474 -15.64 5.77 -3.19
C ARG A 474 -15.44 4.60 -2.23
N VAL A 475 -14.44 4.72 -1.40
CA VAL A 475 -14.09 3.71 -0.39
C VAL A 475 -15.31 3.29 0.44
N GLN A 476 -16.10 4.26 0.91
CA GLN A 476 -17.28 3.97 1.73
C GLN A 476 -18.31 3.10 1.01
N VAL A 477 -18.55 3.40 -0.27
CA VAL A 477 -19.59 2.73 -1.07
C VAL A 477 -19.26 1.27 -1.30
N TRP A 478 -18.02 0.96 -1.67
CA TRP A 478 -17.67 -0.43 -1.93
C TRP A 478 -17.52 -1.24 -0.64
N VAL A 479 -16.99 -0.63 0.45
CA VAL A 479 -16.89 -1.30 1.75
C VAL A 479 -18.28 -1.63 2.28
N GLU A 480 -19.19 -0.67 2.29
CA GLU A 480 -20.57 -0.88 2.74
C GLU A 480 -21.29 -1.96 1.91
N ARG A 481 -21.11 -1.96 0.58
CA ARG A 481 -21.67 -2.97 -0.29
C ARG A 481 -21.16 -4.38 0.03
N VAL A 482 -19.85 -4.50 0.33
CA VAL A 482 -19.20 -5.80 0.57
C VAL A 482 -19.46 -6.30 1.99
N THR A 483 -19.43 -5.41 2.97
CA THR A 483 -19.45 -5.81 4.40
C THR A 483 -20.79 -5.58 5.08
N GLY A 484 -21.68 -4.79 4.46
CA GLY A 484 -22.99 -4.40 5.01
C GLY A 484 -22.91 -3.15 5.91
N SER A 485 -21.73 -2.54 6.07
CA SER A 485 -21.54 -1.33 6.87
C SER A 485 -20.41 -0.45 6.30
N PRO A 486 -20.44 0.88 6.50
CA PRO A 486 -19.34 1.75 6.10
C PRO A 486 -18.05 1.40 6.85
N PRO A 487 -16.88 1.91 6.40
CA PRO A 487 -15.62 1.75 7.14
C PRO A 487 -15.75 2.15 8.60
N SER A 488 -15.36 1.27 9.51
CA SER A 488 -15.49 1.42 10.96
C SER A 488 -14.20 1.02 11.68
N LEU A 489 -13.95 1.67 12.82
CA LEU A 489 -12.81 1.34 13.70
C LEU A 489 -13.05 0.06 14.52
N GLU A 490 -14.30 -0.19 14.88
CA GLU A 490 -14.64 -1.18 15.91
C GLU A 490 -14.17 -2.60 15.56
N PRO A 491 -14.32 -3.14 14.34
CA PRO A 491 -13.81 -4.47 14.02
C PRO A 491 -12.29 -4.59 14.22
N PHE A 492 -11.53 -3.55 13.89
CA PHE A 492 -10.08 -3.53 14.06
C PHE A 492 -9.69 -3.44 15.54
N LEU A 493 -10.33 -2.55 16.31
CA LEU A 493 -10.06 -2.40 17.74
C LEU A 493 -10.44 -3.65 18.53
N GLU A 494 -11.57 -4.27 18.21
CA GLU A 494 -11.98 -5.54 18.80
C GLU A 494 -11.00 -6.67 18.49
N TYR A 495 -10.54 -6.75 17.25
CA TYR A 495 -9.48 -7.68 16.87
C TYR A 495 -8.21 -7.50 17.70
N LEU A 496 -7.73 -6.27 17.83
CA LEU A 496 -6.53 -5.98 18.60
C LEU A 496 -6.72 -6.32 20.09
N ARG A 497 -7.83 -5.90 20.70
CA ARG A 497 -8.13 -6.21 22.09
C ARG A 497 -8.19 -7.70 22.35
N ASN A 498 -8.86 -8.47 21.51
CA ASN A 498 -8.97 -9.92 21.63
C ASN A 498 -7.61 -10.60 21.50
N LYS A 499 -6.84 -10.28 20.46
CA LYS A 499 -5.54 -10.87 20.18
C LYS A 499 -4.50 -10.53 21.25
N TYR A 500 -4.34 -9.26 21.55
CA TYR A 500 -3.31 -8.79 22.48
C TYR A 500 -3.72 -8.98 23.94
N GLY A 501 -5.01 -8.98 24.24
CA GLY A 501 -5.53 -9.42 25.53
C GLY A 501 -5.13 -10.86 25.86
N TYR A 502 -5.24 -11.76 24.89
CA TYR A 502 -4.74 -13.14 25.02
C TYR A 502 -3.22 -13.20 25.14
N LEU A 503 -2.48 -12.51 24.25
CA LEU A 503 -1.02 -12.59 24.19
C LEU A 503 -0.32 -12.05 25.45
N TYR A 504 -0.84 -10.95 26.01
CA TYR A 504 -0.24 -10.27 27.17
C TYR A 504 -1.01 -10.47 28.48
N ASN A 505 -2.11 -11.24 28.43
CA ASN A 505 -3.00 -11.45 29.57
C ASN A 505 -3.52 -10.14 30.14
N CYS A 506 -3.86 -9.17 29.27
CA CYS A 506 -4.41 -7.88 29.60
C CYS A 506 -5.93 -7.86 29.39
N LYS A 507 -6.64 -6.99 30.14
CA LYS A 507 -8.01 -6.61 29.87
C LYS A 507 -8.02 -5.16 29.39
N PHE A 508 -8.74 -4.89 28.31
CA PHE A 508 -8.90 -3.56 27.71
C PHE A 508 -10.31 -3.03 27.93
#